data_9ad6a5da3126f55ebb764920a26d2819
#
_entry.id   9ad6a5da3126f55ebb764920a26d2819
#
_cell.length_a   1.000
_cell.length_b   1.000
_cell.length_c   1.000
_cell.angle_alpha   90.00
_cell.angle_beta   90.00
_cell.angle_gamma   90.00
#
_symmetry.space_group_name_H-M   'P 1'
#
loop_
_entity.id
_entity.type
_entity.pdbx_description
1 polymer ?
#
loop_
_entity_poly.entity_id
_entity_poly.type
_entity_poly.pdbx_seq_one_letter_code
_entity_poly.pdbx_strand_id
1 'polypeptide(L)'
;MDYEKLGKRIREERNKVKLTQAQLAEMVDISDTYMGAIERGERGVTLDTLVRIANRLGVTIDYLMSDSVSDSDSNIIEQIKQIMDGQPFERKQMAVNVLKSIFQYFSE
;
A
#
# COMPACT_ATOMS: atom_id res chain seq x y z
N MET A 1 11.20 -7.39 -6.75
CA MET A 1 10.63 -6.25 -5.96
C MET A 1 11.03 -4.95 -6.61
N ASP A 2 10.09 -4.05 -6.78
CA ASP A 2 10.39 -2.71 -7.31
C ASP A 2 10.66 -1.76 -6.15
N TYR A 3 11.92 -1.55 -5.84
CA TYR A 3 12.34 -0.71 -4.71
C TYR A 3 12.03 0.77 -4.95
N GLU A 4 12.02 1.22 -6.21
CA GLU A 4 11.67 2.61 -6.51
C GLU A 4 10.21 2.90 -6.19
N LYS A 5 9.30 2.01 -6.57
CA LYS A 5 7.89 2.15 -6.26
C LYS A 5 7.62 2.06 -4.76
N LEU A 6 8.27 1.12 -4.09
CA LEU A 6 8.17 0.99 -2.64
C LEU A 6 8.63 2.27 -1.94
N GLY A 7 9.80 2.76 -2.31
CA GLY A 7 10.37 3.97 -1.72
C GLY A 7 9.50 5.20 -1.95
N LYS A 8 8.97 5.34 -3.16
CA LYS A 8 8.05 6.44 -3.50
C LYS A 8 6.79 6.39 -2.64
N ARG A 9 6.23 5.20 -2.45
CA ARG A 9 5.02 5.04 -1.64
C ARG A 9 5.28 5.35 -0.16
N ILE A 10 6.42 4.92 0.37
CA ILE A 10 6.84 5.28 1.72
C ILE A 10 6.93 6.80 1.86
N ARG A 11 7.55 7.47 0.90
CA ARG A 11 7.67 8.93 0.90
C ARG A 11 6.30 9.61 0.88
N GLU A 12 5.40 9.16 0.02
CA GLU A 12 4.05 9.72 -0.09
C GLU A 12 3.29 9.58 1.23
N GLU A 13 3.33 8.40 1.84
CA GLU A 13 2.65 8.16 3.11
C GLU A 13 3.29 8.94 4.26
N ARG A 14 4.63 9.07 4.25
CA ARG A 14 5.34 9.91 5.21
C ARG A 14 4.87 11.37 5.13
N ASN A 15 4.77 11.89 3.91
CA ASN A 15 4.31 13.26 3.70
C ASN A 15 2.86 13.47 4.14
N LYS A 16 2.00 12.49 3.95
CA LYS A 16 0.60 12.56 4.40
C LYS A 16 0.49 12.74 5.91
N VAL A 17 1.38 12.14 6.68
CA VAL A 17 1.40 12.28 8.13
C VAL A 17 2.35 13.38 8.60
N LYS A 18 2.89 14.17 7.66
CA LYS A 18 3.70 15.37 7.93
C LYS A 18 4.98 15.09 8.71
N LEU A 19 5.61 13.95 8.46
CA LEU A 19 6.91 13.61 9.02
C LEU A 19 8.01 13.93 8.03
N THR A 20 9.16 14.42 8.54
CA THR A 20 10.39 14.51 7.74
C THR A 20 11.04 13.13 7.64
N GLN A 21 11.97 12.96 6.69
CA GLN A 21 12.79 11.74 6.62
C GLN A 21 13.51 11.48 7.93
N ALA A 22 14.12 12.51 8.51
CA ALA A 22 14.85 12.38 9.77
C ALA A 22 13.93 11.93 10.91
N GLN A 23 12.73 12.49 10.98
CA GLN A 23 11.76 12.11 12.01
C GLN A 23 11.33 10.66 11.89
N LEU A 24 10.98 10.22 10.68
CA LEU A 24 10.59 8.83 10.47
C LEU A 24 11.77 7.88 10.75
N ALA A 25 12.96 8.22 10.28
CA ALA A 25 14.16 7.42 10.50
C ALA A 25 14.41 7.21 12.00
N GLU A 26 14.32 8.28 12.77
CA GLU A 26 14.46 8.20 14.23
C GLU A 26 13.42 7.29 14.86
N MET A 27 12.17 7.40 14.44
CA MET A 27 11.05 6.62 14.96
C MET A 27 11.19 5.12 14.70
N VAL A 28 11.84 4.75 13.61
CA VAL A 28 12.02 3.34 13.21
C VAL A 28 13.45 2.85 13.41
N ASP A 29 14.28 3.64 14.08
CA ASP A 29 15.63 3.30 14.52
C ASP A 29 16.58 2.96 13.35
N ILE A 30 16.56 3.80 12.31
CA ILE A 30 17.54 3.75 11.22
C ILE A 30 18.11 5.15 10.99
N SER A 31 19.22 5.20 10.25
CA SER A 31 19.83 6.48 9.91
C SER A 31 19.01 7.25 8.90
N ASP A 32 19.12 8.58 8.96
CA ASP A 32 18.52 9.47 7.98
C ASP A 32 19.02 9.15 6.56
N THR A 33 20.31 8.88 6.42
CA THR A 33 20.92 8.48 5.15
C THR A 33 20.29 7.22 4.58
N TYR A 34 20.09 6.21 5.43
CA TYR A 34 19.45 4.97 5.00
C TYR A 34 17.98 5.20 4.59
N MET A 35 17.24 5.98 5.37
CA MET A 35 15.86 6.32 5.01
C MET A 35 15.80 7.02 3.64
N GLY A 36 16.68 7.96 3.39
CA GLY A 36 16.77 8.62 2.08
C GLY A 36 17.04 7.65 0.94
N ALA A 37 17.97 6.70 1.14
CA ALA A 37 18.28 5.68 0.15
C ALA A 37 17.09 4.75 -0.12
N ILE A 38 16.35 4.38 0.93
CA ILE A 38 15.13 3.57 0.79
C ILE A 38 14.09 4.32 -0.05
N GLU A 39 13.85 5.59 0.25
CA GLU A 39 12.84 6.38 -0.48
C GLU A 39 13.20 6.61 -1.94
N ARG A 40 14.49 6.67 -2.26
CA ARG A 40 14.95 6.80 -3.65
C ARG A 40 15.02 5.46 -4.39
N GLY A 41 14.79 4.36 -3.69
CA GLY A 41 14.88 3.02 -4.29
C GLY A 41 16.29 2.53 -4.54
N GLU A 42 17.28 3.19 -3.95
CA GLU A 42 18.69 2.87 -4.13
C GLU A 42 19.14 1.68 -3.29
N ARG A 43 18.41 1.37 -2.22
CA ARG A 43 18.72 0.28 -1.31
C ARG A 43 17.44 -0.46 -0.93
N GLY A 44 17.55 -1.77 -0.81
CA GLY A 44 16.50 -2.59 -0.25
C GLY A 44 16.32 -2.33 1.24
N VAL A 45 15.18 -2.72 1.75
CA VAL A 45 14.83 -2.60 3.16
C VAL A 45 14.63 -3.99 3.75
N THR A 46 15.11 -4.23 4.96
CA THR A 46 14.86 -5.50 5.64
C THR A 46 13.39 -5.60 6.02
N LEU A 47 12.89 -6.82 6.16
CA LEU A 47 11.49 -7.04 6.55
C LEU A 47 11.19 -6.38 7.91
N ASP A 48 12.09 -6.50 8.87
CA ASP A 48 11.93 -5.90 10.18
C ASP A 48 11.78 -4.37 10.11
N THR A 49 12.63 -3.71 9.34
CA THR A 49 12.54 -2.27 9.13
C THR A 49 11.26 -1.89 8.41
N LEU A 50 10.86 -2.67 7.40
CA LEU A 50 9.62 -2.42 6.66
C LEU A 50 8.38 -2.53 7.56
N VAL A 51 8.36 -3.52 8.46
CA VAL A 51 7.28 -3.67 9.45
C VAL A 51 7.20 -2.43 10.34
N ARG A 52 8.34 -1.96 10.84
CA ARG A 52 8.38 -0.76 11.69
C ARG A 52 7.90 0.49 10.95
N ILE A 53 8.31 0.65 9.69
CA ILE A 53 7.86 1.77 8.84
C ILE A 53 6.35 1.70 8.64
N ALA A 54 5.83 0.54 8.25
CA ALA A 54 4.40 0.35 8.02
C ALA A 54 3.58 0.67 9.27
N ASN A 55 4.01 0.16 10.42
CA ASN A 55 3.34 0.42 11.69
C ASN A 55 3.32 1.91 12.02
N ARG A 56 4.43 2.59 11.79
CA ARG A 56 4.56 4.01 12.11
C ARG A 56 3.70 4.87 11.19
N LEU A 57 3.60 4.49 9.92
CA LEU A 57 2.79 5.21 8.94
C LEU A 57 1.30 4.83 9.00
N GLY A 58 0.95 3.79 9.77
CA GLY A 58 -0.45 3.34 9.88
C GLY A 58 -0.97 2.66 8.62
N VAL A 59 -0.10 2.02 7.85
CA VAL A 59 -0.46 1.31 6.63
C VAL A 59 -0.04 -0.16 6.73
N THR A 60 -0.55 -0.99 5.84
CA THR A 60 -0.17 -2.40 5.77
C THR A 60 1.09 -2.57 4.91
N ILE A 61 1.83 -3.65 5.16
CA ILE A 61 2.95 -4.03 4.31
C ILE A 61 2.45 -4.34 2.90
N ASP A 62 1.33 -5.01 2.77
CA ASP A 62 0.73 -5.32 1.47
C ASP A 62 0.50 -4.05 0.65
N TYR A 63 0.00 -3.00 1.29
CA TYR A 63 -0.19 -1.70 0.63
C TYR A 63 1.14 -1.12 0.16
N LEU A 64 2.15 -1.12 1.02
CA LEU A 64 3.46 -0.58 0.66
C LEU A 64 4.13 -1.36 -0.46
N MET A 65 3.95 -2.66 -0.49
CA MET A 65 4.58 -3.57 -1.45
C MET A 65 3.74 -3.81 -2.69
N SER A 66 2.51 -3.33 -2.74
CA SER A 66 1.66 -3.57 -3.89
C SER A 66 2.29 -2.96 -5.13
N ASP A 67 2.58 -3.80 -6.11
CA ASP A 67 2.99 -3.32 -7.42
C ASP A 67 1.84 -2.54 -8.01
N SER A 68 2.17 -1.43 -8.65
CA SER A 68 1.18 -0.48 -9.11
C SER A 68 0.02 -1.16 -9.84
N VAL A 69 -1.13 -1.11 -9.22
CA VAL A 69 -2.38 -1.15 -9.93
C VAL A 69 -2.30 -0.01 -10.94
N SER A 70 -2.55 -0.29 -12.23
CA SER A 70 -2.56 0.76 -13.24
C SER A 70 -3.62 1.80 -12.89
N ASP A 71 -3.49 3.02 -13.40
CA ASP A 71 -4.47 4.08 -13.11
C ASP A 71 -5.89 3.64 -13.46
N SER A 72 -6.07 2.89 -14.56
CA SER A 72 -7.39 2.37 -14.95
C SER A 72 -7.91 1.34 -13.93
N ASP A 73 -7.05 0.45 -13.44
CA ASP A 73 -7.44 -0.53 -12.42
C ASP A 73 -7.77 0.16 -11.09
N SER A 74 -6.99 1.16 -10.70
CA SER A 74 -7.28 1.96 -9.50
C SER A 74 -8.63 2.63 -9.58
N ASN A 75 -9.02 3.14 -10.74
CA ASN A 75 -10.31 3.76 -10.96
C ASN A 75 -11.45 2.75 -10.82
N ILE A 76 -11.29 1.55 -11.38
CA ILE A 76 -12.28 0.48 -11.27
C ILE A 76 -12.45 0.06 -9.81
N ILE A 77 -11.35 -0.14 -9.09
CA ILE A 77 -11.37 -0.50 -7.67
C ILE A 77 -12.08 0.58 -6.85
N GLU A 78 -11.79 1.84 -7.13
CA GLU A 78 -12.44 2.95 -6.43
C GLU A 78 -13.95 2.96 -6.67
N GLN A 79 -14.40 2.69 -7.89
CA GLN A 79 -15.83 2.57 -8.19
C GLN A 79 -16.48 1.45 -7.40
N ILE A 80 -15.80 0.30 -7.27
CA ILE A 80 -16.32 -0.83 -6.48
C ILE A 80 -16.44 -0.42 -5.01
N LYS A 81 -15.45 0.26 -4.45
CA LYS A 81 -15.52 0.76 -3.07
C LYS A 81 -16.70 1.70 -2.87
N GLN A 82 -16.93 2.62 -3.79
CA GLN A 82 -18.05 3.55 -3.73
C GLN A 82 -19.41 2.84 -3.75
N ILE A 83 -19.54 1.83 -4.60
CA ILE A 83 -20.77 1.03 -4.68
C ILE A 83 -21.02 0.27 -3.38
N MET A 84 -19.96 -0.23 -2.75
CA MET A 84 -20.06 -1.03 -1.52
C MET A 84 -20.19 -0.18 -0.26
N ASP A 85 -19.85 1.09 -0.33
CA ASP A 85 -19.85 1.98 0.84
C ASP A 85 -21.25 2.07 1.44
N GLY A 86 -21.35 1.95 2.76
CA GLY A 86 -22.62 1.99 3.47
C GLY A 86 -23.47 0.72 3.38
N GLN A 87 -23.06 -0.28 2.61
CA GLN A 87 -23.80 -1.53 2.52
C GLN A 87 -23.49 -2.44 3.72
N PRO A 88 -24.50 -3.22 4.19
CA PRO A 88 -24.23 -4.22 5.23
C PRO A 88 -23.22 -5.27 4.78
N PHE A 89 -22.53 -5.86 5.74
CA PHE A 89 -21.51 -6.89 5.47
C PHE A 89 -22.05 -8.02 4.59
N GLU A 90 -23.26 -8.47 4.85
CA GLU A 90 -23.86 -9.59 4.09
C GLU A 90 -24.03 -9.25 2.61
N ARG A 91 -24.41 -8.00 2.29
CA ARG A 91 -24.53 -7.54 0.90
C ARG A 91 -23.15 -7.40 0.25
N LYS A 92 -22.16 -6.92 0.99
CA LYS A 92 -20.78 -6.84 0.49
C LYS A 92 -20.25 -8.23 0.16
N GLN A 93 -20.49 -9.20 1.03
CA GLN A 93 -20.09 -10.58 0.80
C GLN A 93 -20.79 -11.18 -0.41
N MET A 94 -22.07 -10.91 -0.58
CA MET A 94 -22.83 -11.36 -1.76
C MET A 94 -22.22 -10.78 -3.05
N ALA A 95 -21.89 -9.48 -3.05
CA ALA A 95 -21.25 -8.85 -4.21
C ALA A 95 -19.92 -9.52 -4.55
N VAL A 96 -19.11 -9.82 -3.56
CA VAL A 96 -17.84 -10.54 -3.76
C VAL A 96 -18.10 -11.93 -4.35
N ASN A 97 -19.09 -12.64 -3.86
CA ASN A 97 -19.42 -13.98 -4.36
C ASN A 97 -19.91 -13.94 -5.82
N VAL A 98 -20.70 -12.93 -6.17
CA VAL A 98 -21.16 -12.72 -7.55
C VAL A 98 -19.97 -12.44 -8.47
N LEU A 99 -19.06 -11.57 -8.04
CA LEU A 99 -17.85 -11.26 -8.82
C LEU A 99 -16.99 -12.50 -9.04
N LYS A 100 -16.81 -13.32 -8.02
CA LYS A 100 -16.08 -14.58 -8.13
C LYS A 100 -16.75 -15.52 -9.15
N SER A 101 -18.07 -15.60 -9.13
CA SER A 101 -18.84 -16.44 -10.06
C SER A 101 -18.69 -15.95 -11.50
N ILE A 102 -18.74 -14.63 -11.71
CA ILE A 102 -18.56 -14.04 -13.04
C ILE A 102 -17.18 -14.40 -13.61
N PHE A 103 -16.13 -14.17 -12.84
CA PHE A 103 -14.77 -14.43 -13.32
C PHE A 103 -14.50 -15.92 -13.49
N GLN A 104 -15.08 -16.75 -12.64
CA GLN A 104 -14.98 -18.19 -12.78
C GLN A 104 -15.67 -18.70 -14.04
N TYR A 105 -16.81 -18.11 -14.40
CA TYR A 105 -17.53 -18.46 -15.63
C TYR A 105 -16.71 -18.15 -16.89
N PHE A 106 -15.96 -17.06 -16.89
CA PHE A 106 -15.14 -16.64 -18.03
C PHE A 106 -13.71 -17.18 -17.99
N SER A 107 -13.30 -17.88 -16.92
CA SER A 107 -11.98 -18.48 -16.85
C SER A 107 -12.01 -19.85 -17.52
N GLU A 108 -11.00 -20.14 -18.30
CA GLU A 108 -10.80 -21.46 -18.90
C GLU A 108 -9.77 -22.28 -18.12
#